data_9433e043fdca5288e83c1598c90ac9f1
#
_entry.id   9433e043fdca5288e83c1598c90ac9f1
#
_cell.length_a   1.000
_cell.length_b   1.000
_cell.length_c   1.000
_cell.angle_alpha   90.00
_cell.angle_beta   90.00
_cell.angle_gamma   90.00
#
_symmetry.space_group_name_H-M   'P 1'
#
loop_
_entity.id
_entity.type
_entity.pdbx_description
1 polymer ?
#
loop_
_entity_poly.entity_id
_entity_poly.type
_entity_poly.pdbx_seq_one_letter_code
_entity_poly.pdbx_strand_id
1 'polypeptide(L)'
;CLASPLRDVYKRQAQSHAAHLAELGSHLQLDTSLLLHDVHMSQHRDASLCRHRVLDKTELPQPGTLVAIDAEFVALAHEELDVFSDGTRTLLQPSRLALARVSVLRGEGPRQGEPFLDDHIHTTERVVDYLTQFSGIHADDLDPARTRKTLVSHKTAYKKLRMLTDLGCRFIGHGLAKDFRIINIYVPPHQVIDTVQLYHSAAHPRNLSLRFLSWFLLKRDIQQGLKIRTESAEQSHEGHDSIEDALAALQLYQKYEEFVRDGRLEDMLEDLYEIGPRVNWRPPEKT
;
A
#
# COMPACT_ATOMS: atom_id res chain seq x y z
N CYS A 1 20.48 22.10 -18.76
CA CYS A 1 19.31 21.30 -18.27
C CYS A 1 18.82 20.43 -19.42
N LEU A 2 19.30 19.19 -19.51
CA LEU A 2 18.83 18.20 -20.47
C LEU A 2 17.59 17.53 -19.86
N ALA A 3 16.42 17.72 -20.47
CA ALA A 3 15.19 17.04 -20.11
C ALA A 3 15.35 15.53 -20.36
N SER A 4 15.13 14.70 -19.35
CA SER A 4 15.23 13.24 -19.47
C SER A 4 14.15 12.72 -20.43
N PRO A 5 14.50 11.86 -21.42
CA PRO A 5 13.55 11.27 -22.35
C PRO A 5 12.37 10.55 -21.68
N LEU A 6 12.57 10.01 -20.48
CA LEU A 6 11.53 9.39 -19.65
C LEU A 6 10.45 10.39 -19.21
N ARG A 7 10.81 11.65 -18.94
CA ARG A 7 9.85 12.69 -18.53
C ARG A 7 8.87 13.05 -19.66
N ASP A 8 9.35 12.97 -20.91
CA ASP A 8 8.52 13.27 -22.09
C ASP A 8 7.59 12.09 -22.46
N VAL A 9 8.01 10.86 -22.20
CA VAL A 9 7.17 9.67 -22.36
C VAL A 9 6.02 9.70 -21.35
N TYR A 10 6.32 9.99 -20.07
CA TYR A 10 5.28 10.12 -19.04
C TYR A 10 4.32 11.29 -19.29
N LYS A 11 4.82 12.43 -19.77
CA LYS A 11 3.94 13.56 -20.17
C LYS A 11 3.01 13.21 -21.32
N ARG A 12 3.51 12.54 -22.36
CA ARG A 12 2.68 12.13 -23.52
C ARG A 12 1.64 11.08 -23.13
N GLN A 13 2.01 10.11 -22.27
CA GLN A 13 1.06 9.12 -21.74
C GLN A 13 -0.02 9.79 -20.89
N ALA A 14 0.34 10.74 -20.01
CA ALA A 14 -0.61 11.48 -19.20
C ALA A 14 -1.56 12.34 -20.05
N GLN A 15 -1.06 13.01 -21.09
CA GLN A 15 -1.89 13.81 -22.00
C GLN A 15 -2.80 12.94 -22.88
N SER A 16 -2.29 11.82 -23.40
CA SER A 16 -3.09 10.85 -24.15
C SER A 16 -4.16 10.21 -23.27
N HIS A 17 -3.86 9.94 -22.01
CA HIS A 17 -4.81 9.36 -21.06
C HIS A 17 -5.89 10.37 -20.64
N ALA A 18 -5.54 11.61 -20.38
CA ALA A 18 -6.50 12.68 -20.07
C ALA A 18 -7.43 12.99 -21.27
N ALA A 19 -6.90 13.01 -22.49
CA ALA A 19 -7.70 13.16 -23.70
C ALA A 19 -8.64 11.95 -23.91
N HIS A 20 -8.13 10.74 -23.70
CA HIS A 20 -8.92 9.51 -23.80
C HIS A 20 -10.03 9.42 -22.74
N LEU A 21 -9.77 9.88 -21.51
CA LEU A 21 -10.79 9.96 -20.45
C LEU A 21 -11.83 11.04 -20.74
N ALA A 22 -11.46 12.15 -21.35
CA ALA A 22 -12.40 13.19 -21.75
C ALA A 22 -13.32 12.74 -22.92
N GLU A 23 -12.80 11.92 -23.84
CA GLU A 23 -13.58 11.28 -24.90
C GLU A 23 -14.45 10.13 -24.41
N LEU A 24 -13.97 9.35 -23.43
CA LEU A 24 -14.69 8.23 -22.83
C LEU A 24 -15.74 8.64 -21.79
N GLY A 25 -15.71 9.88 -21.34
CA GLY A 25 -16.59 10.39 -20.27
C GLY A 25 -18.11 10.42 -20.61
N SER A 26 -18.49 10.01 -21.79
CA SER A 26 -19.92 9.97 -22.17
C SER A 26 -20.51 8.57 -22.41
N HIS A 27 -19.72 7.49 -22.52
CA HIS A 27 -20.28 6.19 -22.97
C HIS A 27 -19.69 4.91 -22.36
N LEU A 28 -18.74 4.94 -21.42
CA LEU A 28 -18.28 3.73 -20.74
C LEU A 28 -18.95 3.61 -19.39
N GLN A 29 -19.98 2.79 -19.32
CA GLN A 29 -20.51 2.26 -18.08
C GLN A 29 -19.42 1.33 -17.51
N LEU A 30 -18.57 1.87 -16.58
CA LEU A 30 -17.56 1.06 -15.89
C LEU A 30 -18.29 -0.08 -15.18
N ASP A 31 -17.89 -1.32 -15.48
CA ASP A 31 -18.41 -2.49 -14.78
C ASP A 31 -17.86 -2.53 -13.34
N THR A 32 -18.58 -1.91 -12.42
CA THR A 32 -18.20 -1.82 -10.99
C THR A 32 -18.49 -3.09 -10.21
N SER A 33 -18.93 -4.16 -10.87
CA SER A 33 -19.26 -5.44 -10.22
C SER A 33 -18.14 -6.00 -9.34
N LEU A 34 -16.86 -5.82 -9.75
CA LEU A 34 -15.70 -6.29 -8.99
C LEU A 34 -15.52 -5.59 -7.63
N LEU A 35 -16.10 -4.40 -7.42
CA LEU A 35 -16.06 -3.69 -6.13
C LEU A 35 -17.30 -4.00 -5.28
N LEU A 36 -18.38 -4.46 -5.90
CA LEU A 36 -19.66 -4.75 -5.25
C LEU A 36 -19.82 -6.22 -4.87
N HIS A 37 -19.01 -7.10 -5.47
CA HIS A 37 -19.10 -8.54 -5.25
C HIS A 37 -17.77 -9.10 -4.77
N ASP A 38 -17.87 -10.03 -3.84
CA ASP A 38 -16.72 -10.74 -3.30
C ASP A 38 -16.33 -11.88 -4.24
N VAL A 39 -15.34 -11.61 -5.11
CA VAL A 39 -14.83 -12.57 -6.08
C VAL A 39 -13.55 -13.18 -5.55
N HIS A 40 -13.50 -14.51 -5.44
CA HIS A 40 -12.34 -15.24 -4.97
C HIS A 40 -12.19 -16.59 -5.67
N MET A 41 -10.98 -17.17 -5.60
CA MET A 41 -10.63 -18.47 -6.15
C MET A 41 -10.25 -19.50 -5.07
N SER A 42 -10.32 -19.15 -3.79
CA SER A 42 -10.04 -20.03 -2.65
C SER A 42 -11.06 -21.16 -2.58
N GLN A 43 -10.59 -22.42 -2.45
CA GLN A 43 -11.46 -23.58 -2.34
C GLN A 43 -12.07 -23.73 -0.94
N HIS A 44 -11.37 -23.26 0.10
CA HIS A 44 -11.71 -23.40 1.51
C HIS A 44 -11.86 -22.06 2.24
N ARG A 45 -12.31 -21.03 1.54
CA ARG A 45 -12.47 -19.70 2.14
C ARG A 45 -13.34 -19.75 3.39
N ASP A 46 -12.86 -19.11 4.44
CA ASP A 46 -13.59 -18.96 5.69
C ASP A 46 -14.06 -17.50 5.84
N ALA A 47 -15.37 -17.32 5.78
CA ALA A 47 -15.98 -16.00 5.89
C ALA A 47 -15.72 -15.33 7.25
N SER A 48 -15.46 -16.11 8.32
CA SER A 48 -15.13 -15.57 9.63
C SER A 48 -13.73 -14.91 9.69
N LEU A 49 -12.84 -15.28 8.75
CA LEU A 49 -11.52 -14.68 8.59
C LEU A 49 -11.51 -13.50 7.61
N CYS A 50 -12.66 -13.21 6.99
CA CYS A 50 -12.78 -12.09 6.06
C CYS A 50 -12.80 -10.78 6.84
N ARG A 51 -11.78 -9.96 6.64
CA ARG A 51 -11.58 -8.69 7.34
C ARG A 51 -12.16 -7.49 6.59
N HIS A 52 -12.70 -7.71 5.39
CA HIS A 52 -13.26 -6.66 4.56
C HIS A 52 -14.74 -6.89 4.27
N ARG A 53 -15.44 -5.80 3.99
CA ARG A 53 -16.81 -5.80 3.51
C ARG A 53 -16.86 -5.01 2.20
N VAL A 54 -17.19 -5.67 1.11
CA VAL A 54 -17.33 -5.04 -0.21
C VAL A 54 -18.21 -3.80 -0.16
N LEU A 55 -18.05 -2.91 -1.12
CA LEU A 55 -18.88 -1.71 -1.23
C LEU A 55 -20.33 -2.10 -1.55
N ASP A 56 -21.28 -1.35 -1.06
CA ASP A 56 -22.63 -1.36 -1.60
C ASP A 56 -22.78 -0.29 -2.70
N LYS A 57 -23.92 -0.32 -3.41
CA LYS A 57 -24.14 0.59 -4.55
C LYS A 57 -24.13 2.08 -4.15
N THR A 58 -24.47 2.38 -2.90
CA THR A 58 -24.49 3.75 -2.38
C THR A 58 -23.10 4.25 -1.99
N GLU A 59 -22.13 3.35 -1.85
CA GLU A 59 -20.75 3.63 -1.51
C GLU A 59 -19.82 3.65 -2.72
N LEU A 60 -20.34 3.48 -3.93
CA LEU A 60 -19.49 3.54 -5.13
C LEU A 60 -18.76 4.87 -5.19
N PRO A 61 -17.40 4.83 -5.30
CA PRO A 61 -16.61 6.04 -5.30
C PRO A 61 -17.00 7.01 -6.40
N GLN A 62 -16.94 8.29 -6.08
CA GLN A 62 -17.04 9.41 -6.99
C GLN A 62 -15.65 10.05 -7.18
N PRO A 63 -15.43 10.86 -8.23
CA PRO A 63 -14.17 11.58 -8.39
C PRO A 63 -13.80 12.36 -7.13
N GLY A 64 -12.60 12.12 -6.62
CA GLY A 64 -12.11 12.73 -5.39
C GLY A 64 -12.36 11.92 -4.11
N THR A 65 -13.16 10.83 -4.15
CA THR A 65 -13.36 9.95 -2.99
C THR A 65 -12.02 9.46 -2.43
N LEU A 66 -11.84 9.61 -1.12
CA LEU A 66 -10.63 9.18 -0.42
C LEU A 66 -10.66 7.67 -0.16
N VAL A 67 -9.57 6.99 -0.46
CA VAL A 67 -9.33 5.59 -0.10
C VAL A 67 -7.92 5.44 0.47
N ALA A 68 -7.74 4.64 1.50
CA ALA A 68 -6.42 4.32 2.02
C ALA A 68 -5.97 2.95 1.50
N ILE A 69 -4.71 2.83 1.10
CA ILE A 69 -4.18 1.63 0.48
C ILE A 69 -2.80 1.29 1.05
N ASP A 70 -2.57 -0.01 1.20
CA ASP A 70 -1.25 -0.58 1.41
C ASP A 70 -1.15 -1.95 0.72
N ALA A 71 0.07 -2.38 0.36
CA ALA A 71 0.31 -3.60 -0.39
C ALA A 71 1.54 -4.37 0.12
N GLU A 72 1.40 -5.71 0.15
CA GLU A 72 2.48 -6.62 0.51
C GLU A 72 3.01 -7.37 -0.71
N PHE A 73 4.30 -7.63 -0.71
CA PHE A 73 5.02 -8.22 -1.84
C PHE A 73 5.81 -9.45 -1.42
N VAL A 74 6.00 -10.36 -2.39
CA VAL A 74 6.88 -11.52 -2.29
C VAL A 74 7.96 -11.45 -3.38
N ALA A 75 9.11 -12.09 -3.15
CA ALA A 75 10.20 -12.13 -4.12
C ALA A 75 10.05 -13.30 -5.10
N LEU A 76 10.11 -13.00 -6.39
CA LEU A 76 10.19 -13.98 -7.48
C LEU A 76 11.63 -14.19 -7.95
N ALA A 77 12.52 -13.26 -7.66
CA ALA A 77 13.96 -13.39 -7.87
C ALA A 77 14.71 -12.52 -6.86
N HIS A 78 15.81 -13.01 -6.34
CA HIS A 78 16.75 -12.22 -5.57
C HIS A 78 17.63 -11.36 -6.49
N GLU A 79 18.20 -10.31 -5.92
CA GLU A 79 19.25 -9.56 -6.58
C GLU A 79 20.51 -10.44 -6.67
N GLU A 80 21.10 -10.52 -7.86
CA GLU A 80 22.38 -11.18 -8.08
C GLU A 80 23.44 -10.14 -8.45
N LEU A 81 24.53 -10.14 -7.70
CA LEU A 81 25.66 -9.26 -7.90
C LEU A 81 26.91 -10.06 -8.25
N ASP A 82 27.62 -9.68 -9.30
CA ASP A 82 28.98 -10.14 -9.55
C ASP A 82 29.93 -9.24 -8.74
N VAL A 83 30.84 -9.86 -8.00
CA VAL A 83 31.82 -9.17 -7.15
C VAL A 83 33.21 -9.47 -7.70
N PHE A 84 33.82 -8.47 -8.31
CA PHE A 84 35.17 -8.58 -8.87
C PHE A 84 36.24 -8.55 -7.76
N SER A 85 37.43 -9.00 -8.10
CA SER A 85 38.59 -9.08 -7.17
C SER A 85 39.02 -7.73 -6.61
N ASP A 86 38.71 -6.62 -7.28
CA ASP A 86 38.96 -5.26 -6.83
C ASP A 86 37.83 -4.71 -5.91
N GLY A 87 36.81 -5.53 -5.60
CA GLY A 87 35.65 -5.16 -4.76
C GLY A 87 34.56 -4.43 -5.52
N THR A 88 34.68 -4.19 -6.80
CA THR A 88 33.61 -3.64 -7.63
C THR A 88 32.46 -4.63 -7.75
N ARG A 89 31.24 -4.11 -7.84
CA ARG A 89 30.01 -4.93 -7.94
C ARG A 89 29.24 -4.54 -9.19
N THR A 90 28.86 -5.54 -9.95
CA THR A 90 27.99 -5.38 -11.12
C THR A 90 26.69 -6.14 -10.90
N LEU A 91 25.57 -5.47 -11.15
CA LEU A 91 24.25 -6.08 -11.03
C LEU A 91 24.04 -7.05 -12.20
N LEU A 92 23.97 -8.35 -11.92
CA LEU A 92 23.66 -9.40 -12.91
C LEU A 92 22.14 -9.53 -13.10
N GLN A 93 21.41 -9.58 -11.99
CA GLN A 93 19.97 -9.70 -11.99
C GLN A 93 19.36 -8.80 -10.92
N PRO A 94 18.40 -7.92 -11.27
CA PRO A 94 17.67 -7.15 -10.27
C PRO A 94 16.70 -8.04 -9.49
N SER A 95 16.44 -7.71 -8.24
CA SER A 95 15.36 -8.32 -7.48
C SER A 95 14.02 -8.10 -8.19
N ARG A 96 13.18 -9.13 -8.23
CA ARG A 96 11.84 -9.05 -8.81
C ARG A 96 10.81 -9.38 -7.76
N LEU A 97 9.91 -8.43 -7.51
CA LEU A 97 8.81 -8.56 -6.56
C LEU A 97 7.49 -8.76 -7.28
N ALA A 98 6.58 -9.48 -6.65
CA ALA A 98 5.19 -9.63 -7.09
C ALA A 98 4.24 -9.21 -5.98
N LEU A 99 3.10 -8.64 -6.36
CA LEU A 99 2.02 -8.32 -5.44
C LEU A 99 1.46 -9.61 -4.83
N ALA A 100 1.42 -9.67 -3.48
CA ALA A 100 0.94 -10.82 -2.73
C ALA A 100 -0.31 -10.53 -1.91
N ARG A 101 -0.49 -9.28 -1.47
CA ARG A 101 -1.70 -8.81 -0.79
C ARG A 101 -1.91 -7.34 -1.07
N VAL A 102 -3.15 -6.90 -1.18
CA VAL A 102 -3.53 -5.49 -1.23
C VAL A 102 -4.77 -5.26 -0.40
N SER A 103 -4.71 -4.24 0.45
CA SER A 103 -5.85 -3.80 1.26
C SER A 103 -6.23 -2.38 0.91
N VAL A 104 -7.53 -2.14 0.76
CA VAL A 104 -8.07 -0.79 0.51
C VAL A 104 -9.20 -0.51 1.50
N LEU A 105 -9.06 0.60 2.21
CA LEU A 105 -9.96 1.06 3.25
C LEU A 105 -10.76 2.27 2.78
N ARG A 106 -11.95 2.43 3.31
CA ARG A 106 -12.75 3.66 3.15
C ARG A 106 -12.00 4.83 3.79
N GLY A 107 -11.71 5.86 3.01
CA GLY A 107 -10.98 7.04 3.49
C GLY A 107 -11.89 8.08 4.16
N GLU A 108 -13.21 7.94 4.02
CA GLU A 108 -14.20 8.90 4.50
C GLU A 108 -15.56 8.24 4.77
N GLY A 109 -16.50 9.03 5.32
CA GLY A 109 -17.88 8.59 5.57
C GLY A 109 -18.04 7.81 6.88
N PRO A 110 -19.27 7.27 7.13
CA PRO A 110 -19.61 6.63 8.41
C PRO A 110 -18.79 5.37 8.71
N ARG A 111 -18.26 4.73 7.68
CA ARG A 111 -17.44 3.51 7.77
C ARG A 111 -15.97 3.77 7.46
N GLN A 112 -15.50 4.99 7.70
CA GLN A 112 -14.10 5.36 7.52
C GLN A 112 -13.18 4.41 8.28
N GLY A 113 -12.08 3.98 7.63
CA GLY A 113 -11.12 3.04 8.17
C GLY A 113 -11.51 1.57 8.04
N GLU A 114 -12.77 1.25 7.65
CA GLU A 114 -13.15 -0.13 7.37
C GLU A 114 -12.63 -0.58 5.99
N PRO A 115 -11.98 -1.76 5.91
CA PRO A 115 -11.54 -2.28 4.64
C PRO A 115 -12.73 -2.71 3.77
N PHE A 116 -12.72 -2.37 2.49
CA PHE A 116 -13.66 -2.89 1.50
C PHE A 116 -12.99 -3.81 0.48
N LEU A 117 -11.68 -3.87 0.50
CA LEU A 117 -10.86 -4.78 -0.26
C LEU A 117 -9.71 -5.27 0.61
N ASP A 118 -9.52 -6.59 0.68
CA ASP A 118 -8.40 -7.25 1.34
C ASP A 118 -8.14 -8.56 0.59
N ASP A 119 -7.46 -8.43 -0.54
CA ASP A 119 -7.21 -9.52 -1.47
C ASP A 119 -5.79 -10.06 -1.31
N HIS A 120 -5.66 -11.38 -1.09
CA HIS A 120 -4.41 -12.10 -1.35
C HIS A 120 -4.34 -12.44 -2.84
N ILE A 121 -3.15 -12.44 -3.41
CA ILE A 121 -2.97 -12.54 -4.86
C ILE A 121 -2.23 -13.82 -5.21
N HIS A 122 -2.92 -14.70 -5.94
CA HIS A 122 -2.32 -15.92 -6.49
C HIS A 122 -1.30 -15.58 -7.58
N THR A 123 -0.11 -16.15 -7.46
CA THR A 123 0.90 -16.14 -8.52
C THR A 123 1.15 -17.56 -9.05
N THR A 124 1.28 -17.70 -10.36
CA THR A 124 1.68 -18.95 -11.02
C THR A 124 3.18 -19.10 -11.09
N GLU A 125 3.94 -18.03 -10.83
CA GLU A 125 5.38 -18.04 -10.79
C GLU A 125 5.88 -18.58 -9.45
N ARG A 126 7.05 -19.21 -9.46
CA ARG A 126 7.67 -19.69 -8.21
C ARG A 126 8.09 -18.51 -7.34
N VAL A 127 7.57 -18.48 -6.13
CA VAL A 127 8.03 -17.55 -5.08
C VAL A 127 9.35 -18.10 -4.53
N VAL A 128 10.40 -17.26 -4.53
CA VAL A 128 11.71 -17.63 -3.97
C VAL A 128 11.83 -17.22 -2.51
N ASP A 129 11.12 -16.14 -2.11
CA ASP A 129 11.07 -15.68 -0.73
C ASP A 129 9.73 -14.96 -0.48
N TYR A 130 9.01 -15.38 0.56
CA TYR A 130 7.75 -14.77 0.98
C TYR A 130 7.96 -13.46 1.74
N LEU A 131 9.20 -13.14 2.14
CA LEU A 131 9.54 -11.96 2.93
C LEU A 131 8.68 -11.84 4.19
N THR A 132 8.31 -12.98 4.79
CA THR A 132 7.26 -13.11 5.81
C THR A 132 7.47 -12.17 7.00
N GLN A 133 8.71 -11.95 7.43
CA GLN A 133 9.00 -11.02 8.52
C GLN A 133 8.64 -9.55 8.20
N PHE A 134 8.45 -9.20 6.92
CA PHE A 134 8.00 -7.90 6.46
C PHE A 134 6.55 -7.95 5.97
N SER A 135 6.24 -8.86 5.07
CA SER A 135 4.95 -8.94 4.40
C SER A 135 3.86 -9.64 5.23
N GLY A 136 4.23 -10.42 6.25
CA GLY A 136 3.30 -11.29 6.96
C GLY A 136 2.69 -12.41 6.10
N ILE A 137 3.17 -12.62 4.87
CA ILE A 137 2.63 -13.60 3.92
C ILE A 137 3.32 -14.95 4.11
N HIS A 138 2.54 -16.01 4.11
CA HIS A 138 2.99 -17.39 4.11
C HIS A 138 2.60 -18.11 2.81
N ALA A 139 3.27 -19.24 2.52
CA ALA A 139 3.01 -20.02 1.30
C ALA A 139 1.55 -20.42 1.17
N ASP A 140 0.93 -20.87 2.26
CA ASP A 140 -0.46 -21.33 2.28
C ASP A 140 -1.47 -20.19 2.02
N ASP A 141 -1.10 -18.94 2.25
CA ASP A 141 -1.96 -17.78 1.98
C ASP A 141 -2.21 -17.58 0.49
N LEU A 142 -1.25 -17.99 -0.35
CA LEU A 142 -1.29 -17.79 -1.81
C LEU A 142 -1.64 -19.07 -2.58
N ASP A 143 -1.93 -20.18 -1.88
CA ASP A 143 -2.34 -21.45 -2.48
C ASP A 143 -3.88 -21.58 -2.48
N PRO A 144 -4.54 -21.68 -3.66
CA PRO A 144 -5.99 -21.82 -3.74
C PRO A 144 -6.57 -23.02 -2.98
N ALA A 145 -5.77 -24.11 -2.86
CA ALA A 145 -6.19 -25.35 -2.19
C ALA A 145 -6.05 -25.31 -0.67
N ARG A 146 -5.26 -24.38 -0.14
CA ARG A 146 -4.91 -24.33 1.30
C ARG A 146 -5.44 -23.10 1.99
N THR A 147 -5.46 -21.96 1.27
CA THR A 147 -5.84 -20.68 1.88
C THR A 147 -7.30 -20.67 2.34
N ARG A 148 -7.51 -20.08 3.51
CA ARG A 148 -8.84 -19.76 4.04
C ARG A 148 -9.20 -18.29 3.85
N LYS A 149 -8.27 -17.50 3.27
CA LYS A 149 -8.39 -16.06 3.03
C LYS A 149 -9.03 -15.79 1.66
N THR A 150 -9.34 -14.55 1.37
CA THR A 150 -9.80 -14.12 0.04
C THR A 150 -8.60 -14.10 -0.90
N LEU A 151 -8.52 -15.05 -1.82
CA LEU A 151 -7.48 -15.16 -2.83
C LEU A 151 -8.04 -14.84 -4.20
N VAL A 152 -7.39 -13.96 -4.93
CA VAL A 152 -7.78 -13.57 -6.29
C VAL A 152 -6.63 -13.71 -7.27
N SER A 153 -6.93 -13.70 -8.57
CA SER A 153 -5.88 -13.61 -9.58
C SER A 153 -5.25 -12.20 -9.61
N HIS A 154 -3.98 -12.10 -10.01
CA HIS A 154 -3.33 -10.81 -10.24
C HIS A 154 -4.16 -9.90 -11.17
N LYS A 155 -4.75 -10.48 -12.23
CA LYS A 155 -5.61 -9.75 -13.16
C LYS A 155 -6.84 -9.15 -12.47
N THR A 156 -7.44 -9.87 -11.52
CA THR A 156 -8.62 -9.39 -10.75
C THR A 156 -8.22 -8.24 -9.84
N ALA A 157 -7.14 -8.38 -9.06
CA ALA A 157 -6.63 -7.33 -8.19
C ALA A 157 -6.27 -6.06 -8.99
N TYR A 158 -5.55 -6.22 -10.10
CA TYR A 158 -5.21 -5.12 -10.99
C TYR A 158 -6.45 -4.39 -11.52
N LYS A 159 -7.48 -5.12 -11.95
CA LYS A 159 -8.74 -4.53 -12.44
C LYS A 159 -9.46 -3.75 -11.36
N LYS A 160 -9.50 -4.24 -10.10
CA LYS A 160 -10.09 -3.53 -8.97
C LYS A 160 -9.37 -2.20 -8.72
N LEU A 161 -8.02 -2.21 -8.65
CA LEU A 161 -7.21 -1.01 -8.45
C LEU A 161 -7.34 -0.02 -9.63
N ARG A 162 -7.32 -0.55 -10.85
CA ARG A 162 -7.52 0.28 -12.04
C ARG A 162 -8.89 0.95 -12.03
N MET A 163 -9.93 0.24 -11.63
CA MET A 163 -11.29 0.78 -11.51
C MET A 163 -11.35 1.92 -10.50
N LEU A 164 -10.72 1.79 -9.32
CA LEU A 164 -10.65 2.87 -8.34
C LEU A 164 -9.93 4.10 -8.92
N THR A 165 -8.86 3.88 -9.71
CA THR A 165 -8.15 4.97 -10.40
C THR A 165 -9.06 5.64 -11.44
N ASP A 166 -9.78 4.86 -12.25
CA ASP A 166 -10.65 5.37 -13.32
C ASP A 166 -11.91 6.06 -12.76
N LEU A 167 -12.40 5.66 -11.58
CA LEU A 167 -13.44 6.36 -10.82
C LEU A 167 -12.94 7.67 -10.20
N GLY A 168 -11.65 7.99 -10.28
CA GLY A 168 -11.08 9.23 -9.78
C GLY A 168 -10.82 9.24 -8.28
N CYS A 169 -10.68 8.06 -7.63
CA CYS A 169 -10.33 7.99 -6.21
C CYS A 169 -8.97 8.65 -5.94
N ARG A 170 -8.84 9.21 -4.75
CA ARG A 170 -7.56 9.70 -4.22
C ARG A 170 -7.00 8.69 -3.22
N PHE A 171 -5.83 8.17 -3.52
CA PHE A 171 -5.16 7.13 -2.73
C PHE A 171 -4.28 7.73 -1.65
N ILE A 172 -4.57 7.39 -0.39
CA ILE A 172 -3.75 7.73 0.78
C ILE A 172 -2.90 6.50 1.12
N GLY A 173 -1.59 6.68 1.33
CA GLY A 173 -0.70 5.61 1.76
C GLY A 173 0.68 6.13 2.17
N HIS A 174 1.65 5.24 2.29
CA HIS A 174 3.00 5.57 2.73
C HIS A 174 4.06 4.96 1.80
N GLY A 175 4.66 5.78 0.94
CA GLY A 175 5.65 5.32 -0.03
C GLY A 175 5.05 4.74 -1.31
N LEU A 176 3.83 5.12 -1.68
CA LEU A 176 3.01 4.57 -2.76
C LEU A 176 3.69 4.51 -4.13
N ALA A 177 4.65 5.38 -4.41
CA ALA A 177 5.34 5.40 -5.70
C ALA A 177 6.06 4.06 -6.00
N LYS A 178 6.58 3.39 -4.97
CA LYS A 178 7.20 2.07 -5.10
C LYS A 178 6.15 1.00 -5.38
N ASP A 179 5.05 1.03 -4.65
CA ASP A 179 3.98 0.03 -4.75
C ASP A 179 3.31 0.07 -6.12
N PHE A 180 2.91 1.25 -6.58
CA PHE A 180 2.32 1.42 -7.91
C PHE A 180 3.27 1.01 -9.04
N ARG A 181 4.59 1.21 -8.86
CA ARG A 181 5.59 0.74 -9.82
C ARG A 181 5.69 -0.78 -9.86
N ILE A 182 5.67 -1.47 -8.70
CA ILE A 182 5.73 -2.95 -8.63
C ILE A 182 4.44 -3.55 -9.18
N ILE A 183 3.28 -2.98 -8.84
CA ILE A 183 1.97 -3.38 -9.37
C ILE A 183 1.87 -3.11 -10.87
N ASN A 184 2.73 -2.24 -11.40
CA ASN A 184 2.70 -1.74 -12.79
C ASN A 184 1.40 -1.01 -13.13
N ILE A 185 0.90 -0.19 -12.19
CA ILE A 185 -0.28 0.64 -12.37
C ILE A 185 0.11 2.12 -12.38
N TYR A 186 -0.43 2.86 -13.34
CA TYR A 186 -0.30 4.31 -13.36
C TYR A 186 -1.47 4.95 -12.61
N VAL A 187 -1.14 5.69 -11.57
CA VAL A 187 -2.07 6.55 -10.83
C VAL A 187 -1.66 8.00 -11.03
N PRO A 188 -2.55 8.88 -11.52
CA PRO A 188 -2.22 10.30 -11.72
C PRO A 188 -1.75 10.97 -10.42
N PRO A 189 -0.73 11.85 -10.46
CA PRO A 189 -0.17 12.47 -9.25
C PRO A 189 -1.20 13.20 -8.36
N HIS A 190 -2.24 13.81 -8.96
CA HIS A 190 -3.30 14.50 -8.21
C HIS A 190 -4.23 13.52 -7.46
N GLN A 191 -4.19 12.23 -7.77
CA GLN A 191 -4.90 11.17 -7.07
C GLN A 191 -4.05 10.50 -5.98
N VAL A 192 -2.80 10.94 -5.76
CA VAL A 192 -1.90 10.34 -4.76
C VAL A 192 -1.70 11.30 -3.59
N ILE A 193 -1.94 10.79 -2.38
CA ILE A 193 -1.65 11.45 -1.11
C ILE A 193 -0.67 10.55 -0.37
N ASP A 194 0.62 10.87 -0.47
CA ASP A 194 1.69 10.06 0.12
C ASP A 194 2.18 10.69 1.43
N THR A 195 1.97 10.00 2.54
CA THR A 195 2.36 10.50 3.87
C THR A 195 3.87 10.65 4.02
N VAL A 196 4.70 9.95 3.24
CA VAL A 196 6.15 10.23 3.18
C VAL A 196 6.41 11.66 2.73
N GLN A 197 5.64 12.16 1.75
CA GLN A 197 5.81 13.51 1.22
C GLN A 197 5.17 14.56 2.13
N LEU A 198 4.03 14.25 2.76
CA LEU A 198 3.35 15.17 3.67
C LEU A 198 4.20 15.49 4.92
N TYR A 199 4.96 14.52 5.41
CA TYR A 199 5.81 14.66 6.58
C TYR A 199 7.30 14.86 6.24
N HIS A 200 7.60 15.18 4.99
CA HIS A 200 8.96 15.51 4.56
C HIS A 200 9.27 16.99 4.80
N SER A 201 10.44 17.27 5.36
CA SER A 201 10.97 18.63 5.48
C SER A 201 12.11 18.85 4.49
N ALA A 202 12.07 19.95 3.75
CA ALA A 202 13.14 20.33 2.83
C ALA A 202 14.50 20.59 3.54
N ALA A 203 14.45 20.96 4.83
CA ALA A 203 15.64 21.16 5.64
C ALA A 203 16.31 19.84 6.06
N HIS A 204 15.60 18.73 5.99
CA HIS A 204 16.03 17.41 6.44
C HIS A 204 15.79 16.36 5.36
N PRO A 205 16.81 15.82 4.68
CA PRO A 205 16.64 14.94 3.54
C PRO A 205 16.13 13.52 3.90
N ARG A 206 15.92 13.22 5.18
CA ARG A 206 15.48 11.90 5.63
C ARG A 206 13.98 11.72 5.47
N ASN A 207 13.57 10.66 4.78
CA ASN A 207 12.19 10.18 4.82
C ASN A 207 11.89 9.48 6.15
N LEU A 208 10.74 9.78 6.73
CA LEU A 208 10.28 9.19 7.98
C LEU A 208 9.50 7.90 7.71
N SER A 209 9.73 6.86 8.51
CA SER A 209 9.02 5.59 8.37
C SER A 209 7.59 5.69 8.94
N LEU A 210 6.66 4.89 8.39
CA LEU A 210 5.30 4.78 8.88
C LEU A 210 5.25 4.45 10.37
N ARG A 211 6.08 3.49 10.82
CA ARG A 211 6.17 3.10 12.22
C ARG A 211 6.59 4.24 13.15
N PHE A 212 7.62 5.03 12.76
CA PHE A 212 8.06 6.18 13.54
C PHE A 212 6.97 7.25 13.63
N LEU A 213 6.35 7.60 12.49
CA LEU A 213 5.24 8.58 12.46
C LEU A 213 4.05 8.11 13.30
N SER A 214 3.67 6.86 13.21
CA SER A 214 2.56 6.28 13.97
C SER A 214 2.86 6.31 15.47
N TRP A 215 4.07 5.93 15.87
CA TRP A 215 4.49 6.02 17.28
C TRP A 215 4.44 7.46 17.80
N PHE A 216 5.03 8.39 17.04
CA PHE A 216 5.16 9.76 17.50
C PHE A 216 3.84 10.52 17.49
N LEU A 217 3.06 10.45 16.41
CA LEU A 217 1.85 11.24 16.21
C LEU A 217 0.57 10.54 16.68
N LEU A 218 0.46 9.23 16.44
CA LEU A 218 -0.73 8.45 16.79
C LEU A 218 -0.60 7.74 18.14
N LYS A 219 0.59 7.77 18.77
CA LYS A 219 0.89 7.05 20.01
C LYS A 219 0.67 5.53 19.91
N ARG A 220 0.84 5.00 18.71
CA ARG A 220 0.68 3.56 18.41
C ARG A 220 1.96 3.02 17.84
N ASP A 221 2.37 1.85 18.33
CA ASP A 221 3.49 1.10 17.77
C ASP A 221 2.92 0.00 16.87
N ILE A 222 3.02 0.19 15.58
CA ILE A 222 2.58 -0.73 14.52
C ILE A 222 3.72 -1.60 14.04
N GLN A 223 3.42 -2.58 13.17
CA GLN A 223 4.45 -3.45 12.59
C GLN A 223 5.24 -4.24 13.65
N GLN A 224 4.63 -4.50 14.78
CA GLN A 224 5.13 -5.46 15.76
C GLN A 224 4.59 -6.82 15.36
N GLY A 225 5.46 -7.77 15.03
CA GLY A 225 5.05 -9.16 14.89
C GLY A 225 4.36 -9.60 16.20
N LEU A 226 3.04 -9.74 16.15
CA LEU A 226 2.24 -10.04 17.34
C LEU A 226 2.52 -11.47 17.79
N LYS A 227 3.31 -11.62 18.85
CA LYS A 227 3.37 -12.86 19.64
C LYS A 227 2.10 -12.95 20.49
N ILE A 228 0.99 -13.36 19.90
CA ILE A 228 -0.18 -13.73 20.70
C ILE A 228 0.06 -15.13 21.22
N ARG A 229 0.45 -15.25 22.49
CA ARG A 229 0.39 -16.50 23.24
C ARG A 229 -1.07 -16.77 23.58
N THR A 230 -1.75 -17.56 22.76
CA THR A 230 -2.98 -18.24 23.17
C THR A 230 -2.62 -19.68 23.47
N GLU A 231 -3.15 -20.22 24.58
CA GLU A 231 -2.84 -21.55 25.08
C GLU A 231 -3.19 -22.71 24.13
N SER A 232 -3.74 -22.44 22.94
CA SER A 232 -4.22 -23.46 22.01
C SER A 232 -3.72 -23.35 20.57
N ALA A 233 -3.02 -22.29 20.17
CA ALA A 233 -2.33 -22.21 18.88
C ALA A 233 -1.35 -21.03 18.87
N GLU A 234 -0.07 -21.30 18.67
CA GLU A 234 0.92 -20.28 18.31
C GLU A 234 0.67 -19.84 16.87
N GLN A 235 -0.25 -18.92 16.65
CA GLN A 235 -0.31 -18.14 15.42
C GLN A 235 0.45 -16.84 15.68
N SER A 236 1.77 -16.89 15.53
CA SER A 236 2.59 -15.70 15.43
C SER A 236 2.33 -15.08 14.05
N HIS A 237 1.56 -14.02 14.00
CA HIS A 237 1.57 -13.14 12.84
C HIS A 237 2.91 -12.37 12.87
N GLU A 238 3.94 -12.97 12.29
CA GLU A 238 5.18 -12.29 12.01
C GLU A 238 4.97 -11.45 10.74
N GLY A 239 5.38 -10.16 10.78
CA GLY A 239 5.32 -9.25 9.65
C GLY A 239 4.30 -8.12 9.76
N HIS A 240 4.22 -7.31 8.70
CA HIS A 240 3.31 -6.19 8.60
C HIS A 240 1.88 -6.67 8.25
N ASP A 241 0.89 -5.84 8.58
CA ASP A 241 -0.49 -6.06 8.19
C ASP A 241 -0.96 -4.87 7.35
N SER A 242 -1.17 -5.09 6.06
CA SER A 242 -1.55 -4.04 5.11
C SER A 242 -2.83 -3.27 5.50
N ILE A 243 -3.76 -3.87 6.27
CA ILE A 243 -4.91 -3.14 6.81
C ILE A 243 -4.44 -2.18 7.91
N GLU A 244 -3.56 -2.62 8.83
CA GLU A 244 -3.03 -1.76 9.88
C GLU A 244 -2.22 -0.61 9.30
N ASP A 245 -1.38 -0.87 8.30
CA ASP A 245 -0.52 0.12 7.67
C ASP A 245 -1.33 1.13 6.85
N ALA A 246 -2.32 0.70 6.07
CA ALA A 246 -3.25 1.59 5.38
C ALA A 246 -4.07 2.46 6.37
N LEU A 247 -4.53 1.89 7.48
CA LEU A 247 -5.25 2.63 8.51
C LEU A 247 -4.34 3.67 9.19
N ALA A 248 -3.10 3.31 9.46
CA ALA A 248 -2.11 4.24 10.03
C ALA A 248 -1.84 5.41 9.07
N ALA A 249 -1.67 5.13 7.78
CA ALA A 249 -1.49 6.16 6.76
C ALA A 249 -2.70 7.10 6.67
N LEU A 250 -3.94 6.56 6.74
CA LEU A 250 -5.17 7.35 6.78
C LEU A 250 -5.21 8.27 8.01
N GLN A 251 -4.92 7.75 9.20
CA GLN A 251 -4.91 8.53 10.44
C GLN A 251 -3.81 9.59 10.44
N LEU A 252 -2.66 9.30 9.85
CA LEU A 252 -1.60 10.30 9.66
C LEU A 252 -2.04 11.41 8.71
N TYR A 253 -2.72 11.09 7.60
CA TYR A 253 -3.27 12.11 6.71
C TYR A 253 -4.25 13.03 7.47
N GLN A 254 -5.14 12.47 8.29
CA GLN A 254 -6.07 13.25 9.11
C GLN A 254 -5.34 14.17 10.11
N LYS A 255 -4.29 13.66 10.74
CA LYS A 255 -3.44 14.46 11.63
C LYS A 255 -2.74 15.59 10.88
N TYR A 256 -2.26 15.32 9.68
CA TYR A 256 -1.68 16.37 8.83
C TYR A 256 -2.69 17.48 8.54
N GLU A 257 -3.91 17.14 8.14
CA GLU A 257 -4.98 18.10 7.90
C GLU A 257 -5.31 18.93 9.17
N GLU A 258 -5.30 18.31 10.36
CA GLU A 258 -5.44 19.00 11.65
C GLU A 258 -4.32 20.02 11.85
N PHE A 259 -3.05 19.64 11.67
CA PHE A 259 -1.90 20.53 11.85
C PHE A 259 -1.90 21.69 10.84
N VAL A 260 -2.28 21.44 9.58
CA VAL A 260 -2.42 22.49 8.57
C VAL A 260 -3.50 23.49 8.98
N ARG A 261 -4.68 23.00 9.37
CA ARG A 261 -5.80 23.85 9.80
C ARG A 261 -5.45 24.70 11.01
N ASP A 262 -4.71 24.12 11.97
CA ASP A 262 -4.34 24.76 13.22
C ASP A 262 -3.08 25.65 13.08
N GLY A 263 -2.45 25.70 11.91
CA GLY A 263 -1.22 26.48 11.64
C GLY A 263 0.02 25.99 12.39
N ARG A 264 0.06 24.70 12.77
CA ARG A 264 1.13 24.08 13.58
C ARG A 264 1.98 23.07 12.83
N LEU A 265 1.85 23.03 11.50
CA LEU A 265 2.55 22.01 10.70
C LEU A 265 4.07 22.15 10.79
N GLU A 266 4.59 23.38 10.71
CA GLU A 266 6.04 23.62 10.74
C GLU A 266 6.63 23.22 12.11
N ASP A 267 6.01 23.67 13.21
CA ASP A 267 6.44 23.31 14.57
C ASP A 267 6.45 21.78 14.76
N MET A 268 5.41 21.11 14.28
CA MET A 268 5.30 19.65 14.39
C MET A 268 6.38 18.93 13.56
N LEU A 269 6.72 19.43 12.36
CA LEU A 269 7.81 18.89 11.56
C LEU A 269 9.16 19.09 12.25
N GLU A 270 9.40 20.25 12.86
CA GLU A 270 10.61 20.50 13.65
C GLU A 270 10.73 19.51 14.82
N ASP A 271 9.65 19.32 15.60
CA ASP A 271 9.60 18.34 16.69
C ASP A 271 9.94 16.92 16.23
N LEU A 272 9.41 16.48 15.08
CA LEU A 272 9.70 15.15 14.50
C LEU A 272 11.20 14.97 14.21
N TYR A 273 11.80 15.98 13.59
CA TYR A 273 13.22 15.90 13.20
C TYR A 273 14.17 16.19 14.37
N GLU A 274 13.73 16.85 15.45
CA GLU A 274 14.49 17.00 16.69
C GLU A 274 14.49 15.71 17.52
N ILE A 275 13.33 15.04 17.64
CA ILE A 275 13.21 13.82 18.46
C ILE A 275 13.75 12.59 17.72
N GLY A 276 13.58 12.51 16.40
CA GLY A 276 13.98 11.36 15.60
C GLY A 276 15.40 10.85 15.87
N PRO A 277 16.44 11.69 15.83
CA PRO A 277 17.82 11.26 16.12
C PRO A 277 18.01 10.75 17.55
N ARG A 278 17.28 11.30 18.53
CA ARG A 278 17.39 10.91 19.95
C ARG A 278 16.88 9.49 20.21
N VAL A 279 15.95 9.03 19.38
CA VAL A 279 15.36 7.68 19.46
C VAL A 279 15.80 6.77 18.30
N ASN A 280 16.84 7.14 17.55
CA ASN A 280 17.29 6.41 16.35
C ASN A 280 16.18 6.14 15.33
N TRP A 281 15.21 7.05 15.22
CA TRP A 281 14.08 6.97 14.30
C TRP A 281 13.20 5.73 14.50
N ARG A 282 13.16 5.19 15.70
CA ARG A 282 12.38 4.00 16.07
C ARG A 282 11.63 4.23 17.38
N PRO A 283 10.46 3.62 17.56
CA PRO A 283 9.83 3.58 18.88
C PRO A 283 10.79 3.02 19.92
N PRO A 284 10.86 3.59 21.14
CA PRO A 284 11.62 3.00 22.24
C PRO A 284 11.10 1.59 22.54
N GLU A 285 12.01 0.67 22.85
CA GLU A 285 11.63 -0.66 23.32
C GLU A 285 10.82 -0.51 24.61
N LYS A 286 9.70 -1.23 24.70
CA LYS A 286 8.94 -1.29 25.94
C LYS A 286 9.76 -2.05 26.98
N THR A 287 10.26 -1.34 27.99
CA THR A 287 10.92 -1.92 29.18
C THR A 287 9.95 -2.73 30.01
#